data_82b15217f58e8109550f6e557dccc284
#
_entry.id   82b15217f58e8109550f6e557dccc284
#
_cell.length_a   1.000
_cell.length_b   1.000
_cell.length_c   1.000
_cell.angle_alpha   90.00
_cell.angle_beta   90.00
_cell.angle_gamma   90.00
#
_symmetry.space_group_name_H-M   'P 1'
#
loop_
_entity.id
_entity.type
_entity.pdbx_description
1 polymer ?
#
loop_
_entity_poly.entity_id
_entity_poly.type
_entity_poly.pdbx_seq_one_letter_code
_entity_poly.pdbx_strand_id
1 'polypeptide(L)'
;PFLSHKMILETINAAREFGAAITGIPVNDTIKRVNASGLVTQTVERENLWRVQTPQAFQYQILKEAFKKANSEKFYGTDEGTLVEHLGVPVKIIEGSEKNIKITRPEDLELSETYISKT
;
A
#
# COMPACT_ATOMS: atom_id res chain seq x y z
N PRO A 1 -7.17 10.15 -4.47
CA PRO A 1 -7.57 11.54 -4.75
C PRO A 1 -6.45 12.53 -4.86
N PHE A 2 -5.39 12.44 -4.03
CA PHE A 2 -4.29 13.41 -4.07
C PHE A 2 -3.04 12.83 -4.71
N LEU A 3 -3.22 12.18 -5.87
CA LEU A 3 -2.12 11.61 -6.63
C LEU A 3 -1.41 12.69 -7.44
N SER A 4 -0.11 12.82 -7.27
CA SER A 4 0.68 13.70 -8.11
C SER A 4 1.11 12.96 -9.37
N HIS A 5 1.27 13.71 -10.47
CA HIS A 5 1.77 13.16 -11.71
C HIS A 5 3.16 12.53 -11.52
N LYS A 6 3.99 13.19 -10.71
CA LYS A 6 5.33 12.70 -10.36
C LYS A 6 5.27 11.34 -9.68
N MET A 7 4.35 11.18 -8.71
CA MET A 7 4.20 9.93 -7.96
C MET A 7 3.78 8.77 -8.87
N ILE A 8 2.88 9.05 -9.80
CA ILE A 8 2.43 8.05 -10.78
C ILE A 8 3.60 7.62 -11.67
N LEU A 9 4.38 8.57 -12.19
CA LEU A 9 5.52 8.28 -13.05
C LEU A 9 6.61 7.52 -12.30
N GLU A 10 6.91 7.89 -11.07
CA GLU A 10 7.91 7.18 -10.26
C GLU A 10 7.48 5.72 -10.01
N THR A 11 6.21 5.52 -9.75
CA THR A 11 5.68 4.17 -9.50
C THR A 11 5.76 3.31 -10.77
N ILE A 12 5.38 3.86 -11.92
CA ILE A 12 5.46 3.16 -13.21
C ILE A 12 6.90 2.82 -13.55
N ASN A 13 7.82 3.78 -13.39
CA ASN A 13 9.22 3.56 -13.68
C ASN A 13 9.84 2.50 -12.77
N ALA A 14 9.47 2.51 -11.49
CA ALA A 14 9.93 1.48 -10.55
C ALA A 14 9.39 0.09 -10.94
N ALA A 15 8.14 0.01 -11.38
CA ALA A 15 7.57 -1.27 -11.84
C ALA A 15 8.27 -1.79 -13.09
N ARG A 16 8.68 -0.90 -13.99
CA ARG A 16 9.45 -1.30 -15.18
C ARG A 16 10.82 -1.87 -14.80
N GLU A 17 11.46 -1.27 -13.82
CA GLU A 17 12.80 -1.70 -13.39
C GLU A 17 12.76 -2.95 -12.51
N PHE A 18 11.85 -2.99 -11.53
CA PHE A 18 11.80 -4.05 -10.53
C PHE A 18 10.74 -5.13 -10.79
N GLY A 19 9.80 -4.85 -11.66
CA GLY A 19 8.68 -5.76 -11.96
C GLY A 19 7.39 -5.40 -11.26
N ALA A 20 7.47 -4.84 -10.05
CA ALA A 20 6.32 -4.47 -9.24
C ALA A 20 6.69 -3.30 -8.33
N ALA A 21 5.78 -2.35 -8.18
CA ALA A 21 5.98 -1.21 -7.29
C ALA A 21 4.66 -0.79 -6.65
N ILE A 22 4.74 -0.45 -5.38
CA ILE A 22 3.61 0.09 -4.63
C ILE A 22 4.04 1.41 -3.98
N THR A 23 3.09 2.21 -3.56
CA THR A 23 3.37 3.40 -2.78
C THR A 23 3.00 3.18 -1.33
N GLY A 24 3.64 3.91 -0.45
CA GLY A 24 3.34 3.85 0.97
C GLY A 24 4.05 4.96 1.72
N ILE A 25 3.77 5.04 3.01
CA ILE A 25 4.44 5.99 3.91
C ILE A 25 4.87 5.25 5.18
N PRO A 26 6.00 5.66 5.79
CA PRO A 26 6.42 5.06 7.05
C PRO A 26 5.36 5.26 8.14
N VAL A 27 5.20 4.28 9.00
CA VAL A 27 4.30 4.39 10.15
C VAL A 27 4.93 5.28 11.20
N ASN A 28 4.23 6.35 11.58
CA ASN A 28 4.69 7.28 12.62
C ASN A 28 3.97 7.09 13.95
N ASP A 29 2.83 6.40 13.94
CA ASP A 29 2.04 6.18 15.15
C ASP A 29 2.56 4.97 15.92
N THR A 30 2.30 4.96 17.22
CA THR A 30 2.54 3.76 18.02
C THR A 30 1.51 2.69 17.67
N ILE A 31 1.98 1.50 17.36
CA ILE A 31 1.13 0.37 16.98
C ILE A 31 1.16 -0.66 18.11
N LYS A 32 -0.01 -1.06 18.58
CA LYS A 32 -0.15 -2.04 19.64
C LYS A 32 -0.87 -3.29 19.11
N ARG A 33 -0.43 -4.44 19.58
CA ARG A 33 -1.18 -5.67 19.38
C ARG A 33 -2.07 -5.90 20.60
N VAL A 34 -3.32 -6.26 20.35
CA VAL A 34 -4.33 -6.39 21.40
C VAL A 34 -4.95 -7.79 21.30
N ASN A 35 -5.21 -8.43 22.43
CA ASN A 35 -5.89 -9.74 22.44
C ASN A 35 -7.42 -9.58 22.37
N ALA A 36 -8.13 -10.71 22.32
CA ALA A 36 -9.58 -10.72 22.20
C ALA A 36 -10.29 -10.03 23.36
N SER A 37 -9.65 -9.91 24.53
CA SER A 37 -10.21 -9.24 25.71
C SER A 37 -9.94 -7.75 25.74
N GLY A 38 -9.26 -7.21 24.73
CA GLY A 38 -8.94 -5.78 24.67
C GLY A 38 -7.71 -5.39 25.44
N LEU A 39 -6.89 -6.34 25.83
CA LEU A 39 -5.63 -6.06 26.57
C LEU A 39 -4.46 -6.00 25.61
N VAL A 40 -3.60 -5.00 25.80
CA VAL A 40 -2.38 -4.85 25.01
C VAL A 40 -1.40 -5.97 25.34
N THR A 41 -0.97 -6.70 24.33
CA THR A 41 -0.01 -7.79 24.48
C THR A 41 1.39 -7.43 24.01
N GLN A 42 1.52 -6.42 23.13
CA GLN A 42 2.79 -6.08 22.54
C GLN A 42 2.73 -4.70 21.91
N THR A 43 3.85 -3.97 22.00
CA THR A 43 4.05 -2.79 21.15
C THR A 43 4.80 -3.25 19.91
N VAL A 44 4.25 -3.00 18.74
CA VAL A 44 4.88 -3.39 17.47
C VAL A 44 5.95 -2.37 17.12
N GLU A 45 7.16 -2.84 16.84
CA GLU A 45 8.25 -1.96 16.45
C GLU A 45 7.94 -1.35 15.07
N ARG A 46 8.11 -0.01 14.95
CA ARG A 46 7.74 0.74 13.76
C ARG A 46 8.82 0.79 12.70
N GLU A 47 10.05 0.47 13.04
CA GLU A 47 11.14 0.54 12.09
C GLU A 47 10.83 -0.33 10.87
N ASN A 48 10.92 0.27 9.67
CA ASN A 48 10.62 -0.40 8.41
C ASN A 48 9.18 -0.87 8.25
N LEU A 49 8.27 -0.33 9.05
CA LEU A 49 6.84 -0.60 8.93
C LEU A 49 6.18 0.54 8.15
N TRP A 50 5.48 0.19 7.08
CA TRP A 50 4.89 1.16 6.16
C TRP A 50 3.41 0.92 5.97
N ARG A 51 2.64 2.00 5.82
CA ARG A 51 1.23 1.93 5.40
C ARG A 51 1.19 2.00 3.89
N VAL A 52 0.53 1.03 3.27
CA VAL A 52 0.47 0.94 1.82
C VAL A 52 -0.61 1.87 1.27
N GLN A 53 -0.28 2.53 0.18
CA GLN A 53 -1.18 3.45 -0.53
C GLN A 53 -1.29 3.05 -2.00
N THR A 54 -1.99 3.84 -2.78
CA THR A 54 -1.99 3.78 -4.23
C THR A 54 -1.27 5.02 -4.77
N PRO A 55 -0.74 5.02 -6.00
CA PRO A 55 -0.89 3.98 -7.01
C PRO A 55 0.00 2.77 -6.75
N GLN A 56 -0.38 1.67 -7.39
CA GLN A 56 0.43 0.45 -7.44
C GLN A 56 0.56 0.09 -8.92
N ALA A 57 1.74 -0.36 -9.32
CA ALA A 57 2.00 -0.70 -10.71
C ALA A 57 2.74 -2.03 -10.80
N PHE A 58 2.37 -2.85 -11.80
CA PHE A 58 2.92 -4.18 -11.98
C PHE A 58 3.13 -4.44 -13.46
N GLN A 59 4.19 -5.16 -13.80
CA GLN A 59 4.32 -5.69 -15.14
C GLN A 59 3.19 -6.70 -15.35
N TYR A 60 2.52 -6.62 -16.49
CA TYR A 60 1.32 -7.42 -16.77
C TYR A 60 1.56 -8.92 -16.55
N GLN A 61 2.67 -9.44 -17.06
CA GLN A 61 2.95 -10.86 -16.97
C GLN A 61 3.14 -11.32 -15.52
N ILE A 62 3.78 -10.50 -14.71
CA ILE A 62 4.00 -10.79 -13.28
C ILE A 62 2.65 -10.83 -12.55
N LEU A 63 1.80 -9.85 -12.79
CA LEU A 63 0.49 -9.78 -12.15
C LEU A 63 -0.39 -10.97 -12.57
N LYS A 64 -0.35 -11.32 -13.85
CA LYS A 64 -1.09 -12.47 -14.37
C LYS A 64 -0.68 -13.77 -13.68
N GLU A 65 0.62 -13.99 -13.54
CA GLU A 65 1.14 -15.18 -12.87
C GLU A 65 0.81 -15.18 -11.38
N ALA A 66 0.83 -14.00 -10.74
CA ALA A 66 0.47 -13.87 -9.34
C ALA A 66 -0.98 -14.27 -9.08
N PHE A 67 -1.90 -13.81 -9.92
CA PHE A 67 -3.32 -14.20 -9.82
C PHE A 67 -3.51 -15.68 -10.06
N LYS A 68 -2.81 -16.23 -11.05
CA LYS A 68 -2.90 -17.65 -11.38
C LYS A 68 -2.45 -18.53 -10.21
N LYS A 69 -1.32 -18.19 -9.60
CA LYS A 69 -0.79 -18.92 -8.45
C LYS A 69 -1.72 -18.80 -7.25
N ALA A 70 -2.18 -17.58 -6.96
CA ALA A 70 -3.08 -17.34 -5.83
C ALA A 70 -4.38 -18.12 -5.98
N ASN A 71 -4.93 -18.15 -7.19
CA ASN A 71 -6.15 -18.89 -7.48
C ASN A 71 -5.97 -20.40 -7.29
N SER A 72 -4.86 -20.96 -7.78
CA SER A 72 -4.58 -22.39 -7.66
C SER A 72 -4.34 -22.82 -6.21
N GLU A 73 -3.76 -21.94 -5.39
CA GLU A 73 -3.46 -22.22 -3.99
C GLU A 73 -4.56 -21.73 -3.04
N LYS A 74 -5.60 -21.10 -3.57
CA LYS A 74 -6.68 -20.48 -2.79
C LYS A 74 -6.14 -19.46 -1.77
N PHE A 75 -5.12 -18.71 -2.19
CA PHE A 75 -4.52 -17.66 -1.40
C PHE A 75 -5.24 -16.35 -1.63
N TYR A 76 -5.58 -15.64 -0.56
CA TYR A 76 -6.30 -14.37 -0.62
C TYR A 76 -5.43 -13.29 0.01
N GLY A 77 -5.07 -12.28 -0.78
CA GLY A 77 -4.29 -11.16 -0.32
C GLY A 77 -5.16 -9.93 -0.10
N THR A 78 -4.64 -8.96 0.65
CA THR A 78 -5.33 -7.70 0.89
C THR A 78 -5.22 -6.74 -0.29
N ASP A 79 -4.22 -6.93 -1.14
CA ASP A 79 -4.03 -6.15 -2.36
C ASP A 79 -3.22 -6.97 -3.38
N GLU A 80 -3.04 -6.43 -4.58
CA GLU A 80 -2.29 -7.09 -5.64
C GLU A 80 -0.81 -7.25 -5.29
N GLY A 81 -0.25 -6.29 -4.54
CA GLY A 81 1.12 -6.39 -4.05
C GLY A 81 1.35 -7.63 -3.23
N THR A 82 0.39 -7.99 -2.37
CA THR A 82 0.45 -9.20 -1.56
C THR A 82 0.49 -10.46 -2.44
N LEU A 83 -0.29 -10.48 -3.52
CA LEU A 83 -0.30 -11.60 -4.45
C LEU A 83 1.03 -11.74 -5.17
N VAL A 84 1.64 -10.62 -5.56
CA VAL A 84 2.94 -10.61 -6.24
C VAL A 84 4.05 -11.05 -5.27
N GLU A 85 4.00 -10.63 -4.03
CA GLU A 85 4.93 -11.10 -2.99
C GLU A 85 4.81 -12.60 -2.79
N HIS A 86 3.60 -13.12 -2.78
CA HIS A 86 3.35 -14.55 -2.65
C HIS A 86 3.92 -15.35 -3.84
N LEU A 87 3.97 -14.73 -5.02
CA LEU A 87 4.61 -15.32 -6.20
C LEU A 87 6.13 -15.42 -6.04
N GLY A 88 6.70 -14.63 -5.13
CA GLY A 88 8.14 -14.61 -4.89
C GLY A 88 8.87 -13.48 -5.61
N VAL A 89 8.13 -12.54 -6.20
CA VAL A 89 8.71 -11.38 -6.88
C VAL A 89 8.86 -10.24 -5.88
N PRO A 90 10.04 -9.62 -5.78
CA PRO A 90 10.22 -8.46 -4.91
C PRO A 90 9.34 -7.30 -5.36
N VAL A 91 8.75 -6.60 -4.38
CA VAL A 91 7.91 -5.43 -4.66
C VAL A 91 8.62 -4.19 -4.13
N LYS A 92 8.91 -3.25 -5.01
CA LYS A 92 9.55 -1.99 -4.65
C LYS A 92 8.52 -1.05 -4.04
N ILE A 93 8.86 -0.38 -2.93
CA ILE A 93 7.99 0.63 -2.35
C ILE A 93 8.53 2.03 -2.67
N ILE A 94 7.63 2.91 -3.09
CA ILE A 94 7.91 4.32 -3.39
C ILE A 94 7.24 5.15 -2.31
N GLU A 95 7.95 6.14 -1.78
CA GLU A 95 7.37 7.00 -0.76
C GLU A 95 6.27 7.86 -1.35
N GLY A 96 5.08 7.74 -0.76
CA GLY A 96 3.89 8.49 -1.16
C GLY A 96 3.72 9.75 -0.33
N SER A 97 2.47 10.11 -0.08
CA SER A 97 2.12 11.31 0.65
C SER A 97 1.01 11.04 1.65
N GLU A 98 1.07 11.68 2.81
CA GLU A 98 0.00 11.62 3.80
C GLU A 98 -1.31 12.21 3.27
N LYS A 99 -1.23 13.06 2.24
CA LYS A 99 -2.42 13.63 1.58
C LYS A 99 -3.09 12.64 0.63
N ASN A 100 -2.42 11.54 0.28
CA ASN A 100 -2.97 10.50 -0.60
C ASN A 100 -3.80 9.52 0.22
N ILE A 101 -5.02 9.92 0.54
CA ILE A 101 -5.94 9.12 1.35
C ILE A 101 -7.00 8.45 0.46
N LYS A 102 -7.45 7.27 0.88
CA LYS A 102 -8.55 6.57 0.22
C LYS A 102 -9.85 7.04 0.85
N ILE A 103 -10.75 7.61 0.04
CA ILE A 103 -12.03 8.10 0.54
C ILE A 103 -12.99 6.92 0.65
N THR A 104 -13.19 6.42 1.89
CA THR A 104 -14.08 5.30 2.18
C THR A 104 -15.16 5.65 3.18
N ARG A 105 -15.04 6.79 3.86
CA ARG A 105 -15.98 7.25 4.88
C ARG A 105 -16.17 8.76 4.76
N PRO A 106 -17.29 9.30 5.26
CA PRO A 106 -17.52 10.76 5.22
C PRO A 106 -16.38 11.59 5.83
N GLU A 107 -15.73 11.09 6.88
CA GLU A 107 -14.62 11.77 7.53
C GLU A 107 -13.44 11.96 6.57
N ASP A 108 -13.19 10.97 5.70
CA ASP A 108 -12.12 11.04 4.72
C ASP A 108 -12.39 12.14 3.68
N LEU A 109 -13.67 12.32 3.32
CA LEU A 109 -14.07 13.38 2.39
C LEU A 109 -13.81 14.77 2.99
N GLU A 110 -14.16 14.97 4.25
CA GLU A 110 -13.90 16.24 4.96
C GLU A 110 -12.40 16.54 5.00
N LEU A 111 -11.59 15.54 5.29
CA LEU A 111 -10.14 15.70 5.33
C LEU A 111 -9.61 16.05 3.94
N SER A 112 -10.14 15.45 2.88
CA SER A 112 -9.77 15.76 1.50
C SER A 112 -10.06 17.21 1.16
N GLU A 113 -11.22 17.72 1.55
CA GLU A 113 -11.59 19.11 1.33
C GLU A 113 -10.65 20.07 2.05
N THR A 114 -10.22 19.73 3.24
CA THR A 114 -9.24 20.50 4.01
C THR A 114 -7.92 20.61 3.26
N TYR A 115 -7.43 19.53 2.68
CA TYR A 115 -6.20 19.53 1.91
C TYR A 115 -6.33 20.34 0.62
N ILE A 116 -7.46 20.27 -0.05
CA ILE A 116 -7.73 21.06 -1.25
C ILE A 116 -7.70 22.55 -0.93
N SER A 117 -8.31 22.97 0.17
CA SER A 117 -8.37 24.38 0.56
C SER A 117 -7.00 24.96 0.93
N LYS A 118 -6.01 24.12 1.24
CA LYS A 118 -4.64 24.55 1.58
C LYS A 118 -3.73 24.63 0.36
N THR A 119 -4.18 24.15 -0.76
CA THR A 119 -3.39 24.18 -2.00
C THR A 119 -3.85 25.29 -2.93
#